data_97ad8292a6114787732ce9747baa1211
#
_entry.id   97ad8292a6114787732ce9747baa1211
#
_cell.length_a   1.000
_cell.length_b   1.000
_cell.length_c   1.000
_cell.angle_alpha   90.00
_cell.angle_beta   90.00
_cell.angle_gamma   90.00
#
_symmetry.space_group_name_H-M   'P 1'
#
loop_
_entity.id
_entity.type
_entity.pdbx_description
1 polymer ?
#
loop_
_entity_poly.entity_id
_entity_poly.type
_entity_poly.pdbx_seq_one_letter_code
_entity_poly.pdbx_strand_id
1 'polypeptide(L)'
;MSDDDNREHPVPGDERGTDRRALLRGGLAAGAVTALTLAPVSFAAAAPPPAAGTATRTITGHLETGAADFVHLPVEVPPGVRQIAVSYSYDKPAVPAGVPGNSCDIGIFDQRGTDLGSAGFRGWSGGFRTSFEISNGEATPGYLPGPVEAGTWHVVLGPYQVAPQGLNYSVQVTLTFGDPGPAFTPRYPADRAEGRGRAWYRGDCHLHTVYSDGRRLPEEVAAGARAAGLDFMVSTDHNTSASHGIWGPLAGPDLLIITGEEVTTRNGHWLALGLPPGDWIDWRYRSRDGAYPRFVRQVRGSGGLVVPAHPYCPYVACQFKFGYQGADAVEVWNGPWTYDDESAVDTWDGRLAEDLRAGRPWLPAMGNSDAHSVPQVIGSPHNVVLADDLTRQQILAGLRAGRSWLAESAAVQLAFTATGHGRQVGIGERLTVPADAPVDVTLTVAGVPDGTVRLITDEGQLHQQALPASGAGTVVWRTTASLASYVRAEVRHPLADGTPGQGNTMGPALPFGPMAALTNPILLSLQ
;
A
#
# COMPACT_ATOMS: atom_id res chain seq x y z
N MET A 1 -62.39 12.87 32.45
CA MET A 1 -63.31 12.92 31.32
C MET A 1 -62.56 12.28 30.19
N SER A 2 -62.74 11.00 30.17
CA SER A 2 -63.60 10.08 29.40
C SER A 2 -63.04 9.93 27.99
N ASP A 3 -62.69 8.86 27.56
CA ASP A 3 -63.03 7.45 27.43
C ASP A 3 -62.63 6.99 26.08
N ASP A 4 -61.92 5.85 26.11
CA ASP A 4 -62.15 4.62 25.36
C ASP A 4 -62.44 4.67 23.84
N ASP A 5 -61.70 4.00 23.05
CA ASP A 5 -62.24 2.83 22.35
C ASP A 5 -61.14 1.86 21.87
N ASN A 6 -61.21 0.67 22.44
CA ASN A 6 -60.45 -0.53 22.16
C ASN A 6 -61.26 -1.33 21.12
N ARG A 7 -60.68 -1.65 19.94
CA ARG A 7 -61.22 -2.73 19.05
C ARG A 7 -60.13 -3.62 18.50
N GLU A 8 -60.01 -4.74 19.17
CA GLU A 8 -59.42 -5.96 18.58
C GLU A 8 -60.23 -6.42 17.36
N HIS A 9 -59.53 -6.86 16.32
CA HIS A 9 -60.06 -7.76 15.31
C HIS A 9 -59.12 -8.96 15.11
N PRO A 10 -59.68 -10.15 14.91
CA PRO A 10 -59.03 -11.43 15.13
C PRO A 10 -58.21 -11.95 13.92
N VAL A 11 -57.20 -12.74 14.22
CA VAL A 11 -56.39 -13.50 13.33
C VAL A 11 -57.16 -14.77 12.91
N PRO A 12 -57.20 -15.15 11.63
CA PRO A 12 -57.42 -16.55 11.24
C PRO A 12 -56.06 -17.22 10.99
N GLY A 13 -55.80 -18.27 11.74
CA GLY A 13 -54.76 -19.20 11.41
C GLY A 13 -55.05 -19.95 10.13
N ASP A 14 -54.01 -20.26 9.35
CA ASP A 14 -53.97 -21.47 8.53
C ASP A 14 -52.54 -22.01 8.47
N GLU A 15 -52.44 -23.23 8.89
CA GLU A 15 -51.28 -24.07 8.81
C GLU A 15 -50.95 -24.39 7.34
N ARG A 16 -49.72 -24.16 6.91
CA ARG A 16 -48.96 -25.03 5.99
C ARG A 16 -47.48 -24.69 6.05
N GLY A 17 -46.73 -25.53 6.76
CA GLY A 17 -45.32 -25.58 6.69
C GLY A 17 -44.84 -25.85 5.28
N THR A 18 -44.18 -24.89 4.68
CA THR A 18 -43.35 -25.11 3.51
C THR A 18 -41.90 -25.03 3.93
N ASP A 19 -41.26 -26.18 3.82
CA ASP A 19 -39.87 -26.46 4.08
C ASP A 19 -38.97 -25.50 3.27
N ARG A 20 -38.32 -24.53 3.96
CA ARG A 20 -37.39 -23.59 3.38
C ARG A 20 -36.08 -24.22 2.87
N ARG A 21 -35.94 -25.56 2.94
CA ARG A 21 -34.78 -26.30 2.44
C ARG A 21 -34.91 -26.78 1.00
N ALA A 22 -36.06 -26.64 0.34
CA ALA A 22 -36.29 -27.11 -1.02
C ALA A 22 -36.13 -26.05 -2.11
N LEU A 23 -35.89 -24.76 -1.78
CA LEU A 23 -35.77 -23.64 -2.73
C LEU A 23 -34.33 -23.24 -3.07
N LEU A 24 -33.32 -24.00 -2.58
CA LEU A 24 -31.89 -23.76 -2.89
C LEU A 24 -31.29 -24.79 -3.85
N ARG A 25 -32.14 -25.59 -4.55
CA ARG A 25 -31.70 -26.53 -5.57
C ARG A 25 -32.37 -26.28 -6.93
N GLY A 26 -32.15 -25.08 -7.45
CA GLY A 26 -32.63 -24.78 -8.80
C GLY A 26 -32.13 -23.43 -9.26
N GLY A 27 -31.04 -23.42 -10.02
CA GLY A 27 -30.62 -22.22 -10.73
C GLY A 27 -29.16 -21.83 -10.60
N LEU A 28 -28.23 -22.78 -10.60
CA LEU A 28 -26.89 -22.51 -11.13
C LEU A 28 -27.00 -22.52 -12.66
N ALA A 29 -27.49 -21.43 -13.23
CA ALA A 29 -27.11 -21.06 -14.58
C ALA A 29 -25.63 -20.69 -14.51
N ALA A 30 -24.74 -21.62 -14.77
CA ALA A 30 -23.37 -21.36 -15.13
C ALA A 30 -23.41 -20.48 -16.36
N GLY A 31 -23.27 -19.17 -16.15
CA GLY A 31 -22.84 -18.27 -17.20
C GLY A 31 -21.47 -18.75 -17.62
N ALA A 32 -21.42 -19.50 -18.70
CA ALA A 32 -20.17 -19.80 -19.37
C ALA A 32 -19.56 -18.47 -19.77
N VAL A 33 -18.60 -17.98 -18.98
CA VAL A 33 -17.62 -17.01 -19.45
C VAL A 33 -16.86 -17.78 -20.52
N THR A 34 -17.25 -17.60 -21.77
CA THR A 34 -16.45 -18.01 -22.91
C THR A 34 -15.19 -17.20 -22.84
N ALA A 35 -14.16 -17.78 -22.21
CA ALA A 35 -12.80 -17.30 -22.39
C ALA A 35 -12.54 -17.40 -23.89
N LEU A 36 -12.52 -16.25 -24.58
CA LEU A 36 -12.02 -16.20 -25.94
C LEU A 36 -10.55 -16.59 -25.85
N THR A 37 -10.25 -17.86 -26.10
CA THR A 37 -8.88 -18.31 -26.31
C THR A 37 -8.44 -17.72 -27.65
N LEU A 38 -7.77 -16.56 -27.59
CA LEU A 38 -7.08 -16.02 -28.74
C LEU A 38 -6.02 -17.04 -29.17
N ALA A 39 -6.00 -17.39 -30.46
CA ALA A 39 -4.95 -18.24 -30.98
C ALA A 39 -3.60 -17.52 -30.83
N PRO A 40 -2.51 -18.23 -30.48
CA PRO A 40 -1.20 -17.62 -30.35
C PRO A 40 -0.78 -16.96 -31.66
N VAL A 41 -0.24 -15.75 -31.57
CA VAL A 41 0.35 -15.08 -32.73
C VAL A 41 1.71 -15.72 -33.00
N SER A 42 1.73 -16.59 -34.02
CA SER A 42 2.95 -17.28 -34.42
C SER A 42 3.84 -16.38 -35.28
N PHE A 43 5.08 -16.20 -34.91
CA PHE A 43 6.12 -15.75 -35.81
C PHE A 43 6.46 -16.92 -36.73
N ALA A 44 5.84 -16.96 -37.92
CA ALA A 44 5.78 -18.10 -38.82
C ALA A 44 7.05 -18.97 -38.85
N ALA A 45 6.92 -20.22 -38.44
CA ALA A 45 7.97 -21.24 -38.55
C ALA A 45 8.02 -21.79 -39.98
N ALA A 46 8.47 -20.96 -40.94
CA ALA A 46 8.69 -21.39 -42.33
C ALA A 46 10.18 -21.46 -42.70
N ALA A 47 11.08 -21.01 -41.82
CA ALA A 47 12.52 -21.09 -41.98
C ALA A 47 13.18 -21.18 -40.59
N PRO A 48 14.39 -21.79 -40.46
CA PRO A 48 15.14 -21.67 -39.21
C PRO A 48 15.29 -20.19 -38.86
N PRO A 49 15.19 -19.83 -37.57
CA PRO A 49 15.30 -18.44 -37.16
C PRO A 49 16.60 -17.85 -37.67
N PRO A 50 16.63 -16.60 -38.17
CA PRO A 50 17.85 -15.99 -38.66
C PRO A 50 18.89 -15.95 -37.54
N ALA A 51 20.15 -16.25 -37.83
CA ALA A 51 21.25 -16.16 -36.88
C ALA A 51 21.42 -14.74 -36.32
N ALA A 52 20.93 -13.74 -37.04
CA ALA A 52 20.78 -12.35 -36.64
C ALA A 52 19.61 -11.69 -37.40
N GLY A 53 19.01 -10.66 -36.84
CA GLY A 53 17.90 -9.92 -37.47
C GLY A 53 16.76 -9.63 -36.49
N THR A 54 15.69 -9.08 -37.02
CA THR A 54 14.45 -8.77 -36.27
C THR A 54 13.22 -9.36 -36.94
N ALA A 55 12.22 -9.71 -36.16
CA ALA A 55 10.89 -10.09 -36.64
C ALA A 55 9.85 -9.29 -35.85
N THR A 56 8.96 -8.61 -36.54
CA THR A 56 7.91 -7.79 -35.91
C THR A 56 6.53 -8.32 -36.27
N ARG A 57 5.64 -8.36 -35.32
CA ARG A 57 4.23 -8.70 -35.47
C ARG A 57 3.35 -7.70 -34.75
N THR A 58 2.17 -7.45 -35.30
CA THR A 58 1.15 -6.58 -34.71
C THR A 58 -0.08 -7.43 -34.37
N ILE A 59 -0.57 -7.25 -33.15
CA ILE A 59 -1.79 -7.86 -32.63
C ILE A 59 -2.78 -6.70 -32.41
N THR A 60 -3.92 -6.78 -33.08
CA THR A 60 -4.99 -5.78 -32.91
C THR A 60 -6.25 -6.45 -32.40
N GLY A 61 -7.06 -5.70 -31.70
CA GLY A 61 -8.35 -6.21 -31.20
C GLY A 61 -9.21 -5.11 -30.62
N HIS A 62 -10.36 -5.53 -30.12
CA HIS A 62 -11.35 -4.69 -29.50
C HIS A 62 -11.79 -5.28 -28.17
N LEU A 63 -11.94 -4.46 -27.15
CA LEU A 63 -12.45 -4.82 -25.83
C LEU A 63 -13.76 -4.09 -25.60
N GLU A 64 -14.81 -4.85 -25.33
CA GLU A 64 -16.11 -4.30 -24.95
C GLU A 64 -16.10 -3.77 -23.52
N THR A 65 -17.05 -2.91 -23.20
CA THR A 65 -17.34 -2.53 -21.82
C THR A 65 -17.63 -3.77 -20.98
N GLY A 66 -16.92 -3.93 -19.85
CA GLY A 66 -17.00 -5.12 -19.01
C GLY A 66 -16.07 -6.27 -19.43
N ALA A 67 -15.09 -6.00 -20.28
CA ALA A 67 -13.99 -6.93 -20.55
C ALA A 67 -13.32 -7.44 -19.25
N ALA A 68 -12.62 -8.57 -19.35
CA ALA A 68 -11.85 -9.11 -18.23
C ALA A 68 -10.80 -8.09 -17.74
N ASP A 69 -10.52 -8.09 -16.42
CA ASP A 69 -9.52 -7.18 -15.83
C ASP A 69 -8.13 -7.33 -16.44
N PHE A 70 -7.81 -8.54 -16.91
CA PHE A 70 -6.53 -8.87 -17.54
C PHE A 70 -6.78 -9.70 -18.80
N VAL A 71 -6.29 -9.24 -19.93
CA VAL A 71 -6.41 -9.91 -21.24
C VAL A 71 -5.02 -10.38 -21.67
N HIS A 72 -4.86 -11.69 -21.81
CA HIS A 72 -3.58 -12.31 -22.16
C HIS A 72 -3.50 -12.51 -23.68
N LEU A 73 -2.51 -11.88 -24.32
CA LEU A 73 -2.24 -11.97 -25.75
C LEU A 73 -1.06 -12.91 -25.98
N PRO A 74 -1.28 -14.15 -26.45
CA PRO A 74 -0.20 -15.12 -26.63
C PRO A 74 0.72 -14.72 -27.77
N VAL A 75 2.03 -14.89 -27.54
CA VAL A 75 3.13 -14.61 -28.48
C VAL A 75 4.09 -15.79 -28.51
N GLU A 76 4.21 -16.44 -29.66
CA GLU A 76 5.21 -17.50 -29.84
C GLU A 76 6.60 -16.90 -29.99
N VAL A 77 7.49 -17.25 -29.08
CA VAL A 77 8.91 -16.86 -29.07
C VAL A 77 9.74 -18.07 -29.53
N PRO A 78 10.36 -18.02 -30.73
CA PRO A 78 11.20 -19.12 -31.20
C PRO A 78 12.58 -19.13 -30.53
N PRO A 79 13.34 -20.23 -30.63
CA PRO A 79 14.73 -20.25 -30.15
C PRO A 79 15.61 -19.18 -30.81
N GLY A 80 16.62 -18.70 -30.07
CA GLY A 80 17.63 -17.76 -30.58
C GLY A 80 17.22 -16.28 -30.46
N VAL A 81 16.10 -15.97 -29.81
CA VAL A 81 15.71 -14.59 -29.48
C VAL A 81 16.55 -14.09 -28.30
N ARG A 82 17.22 -12.96 -28.49
CA ARG A 82 18.02 -12.28 -27.44
C ARG A 82 17.29 -11.15 -26.75
N GLN A 83 16.25 -10.59 -27.40
CA GLN A 83 15.48 -9.46 -26.87
C GLN A 83 14.05 -9.50 -27.40
N ILE A 84 13.11 -9.18 -26.53
CA ILE A 84 11.71 -8.91 -26.85
C ILE A 84 11.42 -7.44 -26.54
N ALA A 85 10.89 -6.70 -27.53
CA ALA A 85 10.42 -5.34 -27.36
C ALA A 85 8.93 -5.29 -27.69
N VAL A 86 8.17 -4.57 -26.87
CA VAL A 86 6.73 -4.43 -27.02
C VAL A 86 6.36 -2.95 -26.97
N SER A 87 5.51 -2.54 -27.90
CA SER A 87 4.84 -1.24 -27.82
C SER A 87 3.35 -1.42 -28.04
N TYR A 88 2.54 -0.54 -27.44
CA TYR A 88 1.09 -0.60 -27.61
C TYR A 88 0.47 0.79 -27.70
N SER A 89 -0.68 0.82 -28.31
CA SER A 89 -1.57 1.98 -28.34
C SER A 89 -3.03 1.51 -28.24
N TYR A 90 -3.86 2.40 -27.78
CA TYR A 90 -5.31 2.21 -27.77
C TYR A 90 -6.00 3.56 -28.07
N ASP A 91 -7.23 3.48 -28.57
CA ASP A 91 -8.01 4.66 -28.89
C ASP A 91 -8.50 5.40 -27.64
N LYS A 92 -8.69 6.70 -27.77
CA LYS A 92 -9.24 7.58 -26.73
C LYS A 92 -10.44 8.32 -27.29
N PRO A 93 -11.61 7.65 -27.41
CA PRO A 93 -12.81 8.27 -27.97
C PRO A 93 -13.26 9.44 -27.10
N ALA A 94 -13.90 10.42 -27.72
CA ALA A 94 -14.57 11.49 -26.98
C ALA A 94 -15.72 10.90 -26.17
N VAL A 95 -15.75 11.23 -24.87
CA VAL A 95 -16.80 10.81 -23.95
C VAL A 95 -17.47 12.03 -23.32
N PRO A 96 -18.74 11.94 -22.90
CA PRO A 96 -19.40 13.01 -22.16
C PRO A 96 -18.67 13.36 -20.86
N ALA A 97 -18.85 14.58 -20.38
CA ALA A 97 -18.32 14.99 -19.09
C ALA A 97 -18.79 14.05 -17.97
N GLY A 98 -17.85 13.61 -17.12
CA GLY A 98 -18.13 12.65 -16.04
C GLY A 98 -18.18 11.17 -16.46
N VAL A 99 -18.04 10.87 -17.74
CA VAL A 99 -17.88 9.49 -18.24
C VAL A 99 -16.39 9.21 -18.41
N PRO A 100 -15.85 8.12 -17.82
CA PRO A 100 -14.44 7.79 -17.98
C PRO A 100 -14.13 7.37 -19.42
N GLY A 101 -13.00 7.84 -19.92
CA GLY A 101 -12.43 7.42 -21.20
C GLY A 101 -11.69 6.08 -21.09
N ASN A 102 -11.04 5.65 -22.16
CA ASN A 102 -10.23 4.45 -22.16
C ASN A 102 -8.92 4.65 -21.36
N SER A 103 -8.62 3.68 -20.49
CA SER A 103 -7.34 3.53 -19.80
C SER A 103 -6.97 2.05 -19.79
N CYS A 104 -5.76 1.73 -20.24
CA CYS A 104 -5.31 0.35 -20.36
C CYS A 104 -3.84 0.25 -19.96
N ASP A 105 -3.58 -0.69 -19.07
CA ASP A 105 -2.24 -1.00 -18.57
C ASP A 105 -1.58 -2.08 -19.44
N ILE A 106 -0.25 -2.26 -19.29
CA ILE A 106 0.50 -3.28 -20.02
C ILE A 106 1.54 -3.95 -19.14
N GLY A 107 1.71 -5.25 -19.37
CA GLY A 107 2.77 -6.07 -18.79
C GLY A 107 3.05 -7.31 -19.62
N ILE A 108 3.88 -8.22 -19.10
CA ILE A 108 4.26 -9.43 -19.82
C ILE A 108 4.60 -10.58 -18.87
N PHE A 109 4.22 -11.78 -19.28
CA PHE A 109 4.57 -13.05 -18.66
C PHE A 109 5.29 -13.93 -19.67
N ASP A 110 6.29 -14.69 -19.24
CA ASP A 110 7.01 -15.62 -20.08
C ASP A 110 6.39 -17.02 -20.12
N GLN A 111 7.06 -17.95 -20.78
CA GLN A 111 6.59 -19.33 -21.00
C GLN A 111 6.35 -20.15 -19.72
N ARG A 112 6.76 -19.65 -18.56
CA ARG A 112 6.54 -20.31 -17.25
C ARG A 112 5.11 -20.16 -16.73
N GLY A 113 4.24 -19.45 -17.47
CA GLY A 113 2.80 -19.40 -17.26
C GLY A 113 2.27 -18.07 -16.74
N THR A 114 0.93 -17.97 -16.80
CA THR A 114 0.17 -16.75 -16.44
C THR A 114 -0.78 -16.96 -15.26
N ASP A 115 -0.78 -18.15 -14.66
CA ASP A 115 -1.63 -18.41 -13.49
C ASP A 115 -1.29 -17.45 -12.34
N LEU A 116 -2.27 -17.19 -11.48
CA LEU A 116 -2.10 -16.28 -10.35
C LEU A 116 -0.95 -16.75 -9.45
N GLY A 117 0.07 -15.88 -9.31
CA GLY A 117 1.31 -16.15 -8.58
C GLY A 117 2.27 -17.10 -9.30
N SER A 118 2.17 -17.25 -10.63
CA SER A 118 3.08 -18.07 -11.43
C SER A 118 4.47 -17.42 -11.53
N ALA A 119 5.49 -18.25 -11.83
CA ALA A 119 6.85 -17.78 -12.02
C ALA A 119 7.07 -17.00 -13.35
N GLY A 120 6.05 -16.95 -14.21
CA GLY A 120 6.17 -16.34 -15.54
C GLY A 120 6.19 -14.81 -15.57
N PHE A 121 5.96 -14.14 -14.45
CA PHE A 121 5.98 -12.68 -14.38
C PHE A 121 7.32 -12.10 -14.83
N ARG A 122 7.28 -11.15 -15.79
CA ARG A 122 8.45 -10.46 -16.32
C ARG A 122 8.35 -8.94 -16.25
N GLY A 123 7.23 -8.38 -15.81
CA GLY A 123 7.09 -6.95 -15.55
C GLY A 123 5.71 -6.38 -15.86
N TRP A 124 5.48 -5.22 -15.28
CA TRP A 124 4.24 -4.45 -15.40
C TRP A 124 4.53 -2.95 -15.35
N SER A 125 3.83 -2.18 -16.17
CA SER A 125 4.00 -0.71 -16.22
C SER A 125 2.79 0.05 -15.73
N GLY A 126 1.65 -0.60 -15.47
CA GLY A 126 0.43 0.20 -15.39
C GLY A 126 0.18 0.97 -16.71
N GLY A 127 -0.49 2.10 -16.61
CA GLY A 127 -0.80 2.96 -17.78
C GLY A 127 0.22 4.05 -18.07
N PHE A 128 1.35 4.11 -17.37
CA PHE A 128 2.31 5.22 -17.49
C PHE A 128 3.40 5.01 -18.56
N ARG A 129 3.52 3.80 -19.13
CA ARG A 129 4.41 3.51 -20.27
C ARG A 129 3.62 2.94 -21.44
N THR A 130 4.08 3.23 -22.64
CA THR A 130 3.51 2.70 -23.90
C THR A 130 4.43 1.69 -24.58
N SER A 131 5.61 1.43 -24.03
CA SER A 131 6.57 0.47 -24.57
C SER A 131 7.52 -0.01 -23.50
N PHE A 132 8.07 -1.21 -23.73
CA PHE A 132 9.12 -1.80 -22.92
C PHE A 132 9.95 -2.79 -23.74
N GLU A 133 11.12 -3.12 -23.21
CA GLU A 133 11.99 -4.16 -23.76
C GLU A 133 12.63 -4.98 -22.63
N ILE A 134 12.92 -6.24 -22.93
CA ILE A 134 13.57 -7.20 -22.05
C ILE A 134 14.64 -7.94 -22.83
N SER A 135 15.85 -7.98 -22.30
CA SER A 135 16.96 -8.79 -22.74
C SER A 135 17.63 -9.52 -21.57
N ASN A 136 18.63 -10.34 -21.83
CA ASN A 136 19.35 -11.08 -20.80
C ASN A 136 20.02 -10.17 -19.76
N GLY A 137 20.58 -9.06 -20.18
CA GLY A 137 21.34 -8.14 -19.32
C GLY A 137 20.58 -6.90 -18.88
N GLU A 138 19.51 -6.52 -19.58
CA GLU A 138 18.82 -5.24 -19.39
C GLU A 138 17.32 -5.38 -19.62
N ALA A 139 16.56 -4.54 -18.95
CA ALA A 139 15.13 -4.37 -19.20
C ALA A 139 14.70 -2.91 -18.89
N THR A 140 13.62 -2.49 -19.49
CA THR A 140 12.95 -1.24 -19.12
C THR A 140 12.63 -1.26 -17.62
N PRO A 141 12.83 -0.18 -16.86
CA PRO A 141 12.45 -0.11 -15.45
C PRO A 141 11.01 -0.58 -15.23
N GLY A 142 10.79 -1.43 -14.21
CA GLY A 142 9.54 -2.14 -13.95
C GLY A 142 9.47 -3.55 -14.55
N TYR A 143 10.43 -3.89 -15.43
CA TYR A 143 10.56 -5.21 -16.05
C TYR A 143 11.80 -5.93 -15.55
N LEU A 144 11.73 -7.26 -15.51
CA LEU A 144 12.79 -8.15 -15.03
C LEU A 144 13.69 -8.56 -16.19
N PRO A 145 14.98 -8.20 -16.18
CA PRO A 145 15.95 -8.71 -17.13
C PRO A 145 16.17 -10.20 -16.96
N GLY A 146 16.67 -10.85 -17.99
CA GLY A 146 16.94 -12.28 -18.01
C GLY A 146 16.71 -12.88 -19.40
N PRO A 147 17.03 -14.16 -19.61
CA PRO A 147 16.96 -14.79 -20.91
C PRO A 147 15.53 -14.74 -21.48
N VAL A 148 15.45 -14.56 -22.80
CA VAL A 148 14.21 -14.62 -23.57
C VAL A 148 14.08 -16.05 -24.12
N GLU A 149 13.58 -16.94 -23.27
CA GLU A 149 13.46 -18.37 -23.57
C GLU A 149 12.35 -18.64 -24.59
N ALA A 150 12.55 -19.66 -25.41
CA ALA A 150 11.57 -20.11 -26.38
C ALA A 150 10.29 -20.64 -25.70
N GLY A 151 9.15 -20.39 -26.33
CA GLY A 151 7.83 -20.83 -25.85
C GLY A 151 6.77 -19.75 -26.00
N THR A 152 5.60 -20.01 -25.45
CA THR A 152 4.48 -19.05 -25.51
C THR A 152 4.59 -18.05 -24.39
N TRP A 153 4.90 -16.80 -24.73
CA TRP A 153 4.84 -15.63 -23.85
C TRP A 153 3.46 -14.99 -23.95
N HIS A 154 3.11 -14.15 -22.98
CA HIS A 154 1.85 -13.43 -22.98
C HIS A 154 2.06 -11.95 -22.68
N VAL A 155 1.77 -11.08 -23.65
CA VAL A 155 1.55 -9.67 -23.35
C VAL A 155 0.21 -9.56 -22.64
N VAL A 156 0.18 -8.85 -21.52
CA VAL A 156 -1.03 -8.72 -20.71
C VAL A 156 -1.50 -7.28 -20.78
N LEU A 157 -2.73 -7.09 -21.24
CA LEU A 157 -3.42 -5.81 -21.18
C LEU A 157 -4.32 -5.78 -19.94
N GLY A 158 -4.27 -4.66 -19.21
CA GLY A 158 -5.14 -4.37 -18.09
C GLY A 158 -6.12 -3.25 -18.41
N PRO A 159 -7.26 -3.50 -19.08
CA PRO A 159 -8.23 -2.46 -19.39
C PRO A 159 -8.84 -1.90 -18.09
N TYR A 160 -8.21 -0.85 -17.55
CA TYR A 160 -8.61 -0.25 -16.28
C TYR A 160 -9.97 0.45 -16.40
N GLN A 161 -10.17 1.16 -17.50
CA GLN A 161 -11.43 1.78 -17.88
C GLN A 161 -11.69 1.54 -19.36
N VAL A 162 -12.90 1.19 -19.72
CA VAL A 162 -13.36 1.02 -21.10
C VAL A 162 -14.54 1.93 -21.34
N ALA A 163 -14.39 2.85 -22.29
CA ALA A 163 -15.44 3.77 -22.70
C ALA A 163 -16.67 3.02 -23.25
N PRO A 164 -17.86 3.65 -23.30
CA PRO A 164 -19.06 3.00 -23.84
C PRO A 164 -18.93 2.48 -25.29
N GLN A 165 -18.01 3.07 -26.06
CA GLN A 165 -17.70 2.64 -27.44
C GLN A 165 -16.74 1.46 -27.52
N GLY A 166 -16.27 0.96 -26.38
CA GLY A 166 -15.21 -0.04 -26.30
C GLY A 166 -13.81 0.57 -26.40
N LEU A 167 -12.81 -0.32 -26.44
CA LEU A 167 -11.40 0.01 -26.53
C LEU A 167 -10.75 -0.77 -27.67
N ASN A 168 -10.33 -0.09 -28.72
CA ASN A 168 -9.52 -0.69 -29.79
C ASN A 168 -8.04 -0.58 -29.42
N TYR A 169 -7.31 -1.70 -29.49
CA TYR A 169 -5.89 -1.74 -29.19
C TYR A 169 -5.05 -2.23 -30.36
N SER A 170 -3.79 -1.83 -30.37
CA SER A 170 -2.74 -2.32 -31.26
C SER A 170 -1.49 -2.56 -30.44
N VAL A 171 -1.00 -3.79 -30.41
CA VAL A 171 0.23 -4.22 -29.73
C VAL A 171 1.23 -4.66 -30.78
N GLN A 172 2.39 -4.05 -30.82
CA GLN A 172 3.51 -4.44 -31.68
C GLN A 172 4.55 -5.17 -30.85
N VAL A 173 4.91 -6.38 -31.26
CA VAL A 173 5.96 -7.20 -30.63
C VAL A 173 7.09 -7.36 -31.64
N THR A 174 8.30 -7.01 -31.23
CA THR A 174 9.53 -7.15 -32.01
C THR A 174 10.49 -8.11 -31.30
N LEU A 175 10.86 -9.18 -31.97
CA LEU A 175 11.84 -10.16 -31.51
C LEU A 175 13.16 -9.87 -32.23
N THR A 176 14.26 -9.72 -31.47
CA THR A 176 15.61 -9.57 -32.01
C THR A 176 16.38 -10.86 -31.76
N PHE A 177 16.95 -11.43 -32.82
CA PHE A 177 17.72 -12.67 -32.78
C PHE A 177 19.22 -12.39 -32.62
N GLY A 178 19.94 -13.31 -31.99
CA GLY A 178 21.40 -13.25 -31.84
C GLY A 178 21.87 -13.75 -30.48
N ASP A 179 23.12 -13.44 -30.17
CA ASP A 179 23.73 -13.77 -28.88
C ASP A 179 23.01 -13.01 -27.76
N PRO A 180 22.55 -13.69 -26.68
CA PRO A 180 21.87 -13.05 -25.57
C PRO A 180 22.73 -12.05 -24.77
N GLY A 181 24.06 -12.11 -24.93
CA GLY A 181 25.00 -11.29 -24.17
C GLY A 181 25.07 -11.66 -22.66
N PRO A 182 25.78 -10.86 -21.87
CA PRO A 182 25.93 -11.13 -20.43
C PRO A 182 24.61 -11.05 -19.70
N ALA A 183 24.44 -11.89 -18.69
CA ALA A 183 23.25 -11.86 -17.82
C ALA A 183 23.31 -10.67 -16.84
N PHE A 184 22.15 -10.14 -16.53
CA PHE A 184 22.00 -9.20 -15.42
C PHE A 184 22.42 -9.87 -14.11
N THR A 185 23.21 -9.15 -13.31
CA THR A 185 23.63 -9.61 -11.98
C THR A 185 23.00 -8.69 -10.94
N PRO A 186 21.94 -9.13 -10.22
CA PRO A 186 21.32 -8.32 -9.20
C PRO A 186 22.29 -8.07 -8.04
N ARG A 187 22.26 -6.87 -7.52
CA ARG A 187 22.96 -6.47 -6.30
C ARG A 187 21.93 -6.00 -5.29
N TYR A 188 21.55 -6.90 -4.40
CA TYR A 188 20.54 -6.65 -3.38
C TYR A 188 21.12 -5.85 -2.21
N PRO A 189 20.28 -5.04 -1.50
CA PRO A 189 20.69 -4.36 -0.29
C PRO A 189 20.94 -5.36 0.84
N ALA A 190 21.84 -5.02 1.76
CA ALA A 190 22.05 -5.81 2.98
C ALA A 190 20.87 -5.64 3.95
N ASP A 191 20.58 -6.69 4.72
CA ASP A 191 19.53 -6.68 5.75
C ASP A 191 19.88 -5.81 6.98
N ARG A 192 21.03 -5.11 6.96
CA ARG A 192 21.58 -4.35 8.07
C ARG A 192 22.35 -3.12 7.59
N ALA A 193 22.22 -2.01 8.34
CA ALA A 193 23.09 -0.85 8.29
C ALA A 193 23.75 -0.61 9.67
N GLU A 194 24.57 0.44 9.81
CA GLU A 194 25.18 0.79 11.11
C GLU A 194 24.11 1.34 12.06
N GLY A 195 23.82 0.56 13.10
CA GLY A 195 22.84 0.91 14.11
C GLY A 195 23.48 1.63 15.31
N ARG A 196 22.61 2.24 16.11
CA ARG A 196 22.95 2.90 17.39
C ARG A 196 22.56 2.02 18.58
N GLY A 197 22.35 0.70 18.37
CA GLY A 197 21.73 -0.18 19.36
C GLY A 197 20.24 0.16 19.52
N ARG A 198 19.68 -0.04 20.73
CA ARG A 198 18.28 0.30 21.01
C ARG A 198 18.07 1.82 20.91
N ALA A 199 17.43 2.26 19.84
CA ALA A 199 17.22 3.66 19.52
C ALA A 199 15.94 3.87 18.70
N TRP A 200 15.54 5.13 18.55
CA TRP A 200 14.51 5.57 17.61
C TRP A 200 15.14 5.76 16.23
N TYR A 201 14.65 5.03 15.22
CA TYR A 201 15.08 5.09 13.83
C TYR A 201 13.96 5.67 12.96
N ARG A 202 14.33 6.59 12.08
CA ARG A 202 13.39 7.27 11.17
C ARG A 202 13.34 6.56 9.82
N GLY A 203 12.16 6.36 9.26
CA GLY A 203 12.06 5.74 7.94
C GLY A 203 10.71 5.91 7.26
N ASP A 204 10.78 5.94 5.94
CA ASP A 204 9.63 6.03 5.05
C ASP A 204 9.40 4.67 4.39
N CYS A 205 8.19 4.14 4.52
CA CYS A 205 7.84 2.80 4.08
C CYS A 205 6.98 2.76 2.82
N HIS A 206 6.78 3.91 2.14
CA HIS A 206 5.98 4.00 0.92
C HIS A 206 6.61 5.01 -0.04
N LEU A 207 7.34 4.48 -1.04
CA LEU A 207 8.15 5.28 -1.96
C LEU A 207 8.14 4.67 -3.37
N HIS A 208 8.10 5.54 -4.38
CA HIS A 208 8.05 5.16 -5.79
C HIS A 208 9.24 5.71 -6.59
N THR A 209 9.67 4.92 -7.57
CA THR A 209 10.75 5.26 -8.49
C THR A 209 10.29 5.14 -9.93
N VAL A 210 11.22 5.38 -10.88
CA VAL A 210 11.01 5.08 -12.31
C VAL A 210 10.75 3.61 -12.61
N TYR A 211 10.83 2.72 -11.62
CA TYR A 211 10.46 1.30 -11.76
C TYR A 211 8.94 1.07 -11.67
N SER A 212 8.19 2.06 -11.18
CA SER A 212 6.73 2.17 -11.33
C SER A 212 6.38 3.50 -11.99
N ASP A 213 5.49 4.27 -11.44
CA ASP A 213 5.02 5.56 -11.95
C ASP A 213 5.71 6.77 -11.29
N GLY A 214 6.62 6.52 -10.36
CA GLY A 214 7.52 7.54 -9.84
C GLY A 214 8.40 8.14 -10.94
N ARG A 215 8.87 9.37 -10.72
CA ARG A 215 9.72 10.10 -11.69
C ARG A 215 11.15 10.29 -11.22
N ARG A 216 11.47 9.84 -10.01
CA ARG A 216 12.82 9.88 -9.46
C ARG A 216 13.57 8.59 -9.79
N LEU A 217 14.85 8.74 -10.12
CA LEU A 217 15.75 7.60 -10.18
C LEU A 217 15.98 7.03 -8.77
N PRO A 218 16.29 5.74 -8.62
CA PRO A 218 16.61 5.15 -7.32
C PRO A 218 17.70 5.89 -6.54
N GLU A 219 18.72 6.42 -7.23
CA GLU A 219 19.78 7.24 -6.64
C GLU A 219 19.23 8.54 -6.04
N GLU A 220 18.26 9.16 -6.71
CA GLU A 220 17.61 10.38 -6.24
C GLU A 220 16.71 10.10 -5.03
N VAL A 221 16.04 8.94 -5.00
CA VAL A 221 15.22 8.51 -3.86
C VAL A 221 16.11 8.23 -2.64
N ALA A 222 17.21 7.48 -2.82
CA ALA A 222 18.16 7.21 -1.72
C ALA A 222 18.83 8.50 -1.20
N ALA A 223 19.17 9.43 -2.09
CA ALA A 223 19.70 10.75 -1.70
C ALA A 223 18.65 11.60 -0.97
N GLY A 224 17.40 11.57 -1.43
CA GLY A 224 16.27 12.24 -0.78
C GLY A 224 16.00 11.69 0.61
N ALA A 225 16.05 10.38 0.81
CA ALA A 225 15.91 9.73 2.11
C ALA A 225 16.99 10.21 3.10
N ARG A 226 18.25 10.26 2.66
CA ARG A 226 19.35 10.81 3.45
C ARG A 226 19.16 12.29 3.79
N ALA A 227 18.76 13.08 2.79
CA ALA A 227 18.50 14.52 3.00
C ALA A 227 17.35 14.78 3.97
N ALA A 228 16.35 13.90 4.02
CA ALA A 228 15.25 13.93 4.99
C ALA A 228 15.66 13.43 6.39
N GLY A 229 16.91 12.96 6.58
CA GLY A 229 17.40 12.43 7.86
C GLY A 229 16.83 11.06 8.20
N LEU A 230 16.49 10.25 7.21
CA LEU A 230 15.99 8.89 7.41
C LEU A 230 17.16 7.91 7.64
N ASP A 231 16.97 6.99 8.58
CA ASP A 231 17.87 5.87 8.86
C ASP A 231 17.56 4.65 7.97
N PHE A 232 16.30 4.53 7.55
CA PHE A 232 15.86 3.44 6.65
C PHE A 232 14.78 3.91 5.68
N MET A 233 14.60 3.15 4.61
CA MET A 233 13.48 3.28 3.68
C MET A 233 13.03 1.91 3.19
N VAL A 234 11.80 1.83 2.71
CA VAL A 234 11.29 0.64 2.01
C VAL A 234 10.99 1.01 0.56
N SER A 235 11.53 0.25 -0.39
CA SER A 235 11.21 0.39 -1.81
C SER A 235 9.89 -0.33 -2.09
N THR A 236 8.88 0.41 -2.56
CA THR A 236 7.51 -0.10 -2.74
C THR A 236 6.93 0.25 -4.10
N ASP A 237 7.72 0.16 -5.16
CA ASP A 237 7.23 0.33 -6.53
C ASP A 237 6.01 -0.56 -6.81
N HIS A 238 5.02 -0.04 -7.57
CA HIS A 238 3.76 -0.72 -7.86
C HIS A 238 3.97 -2.03 -8.61
N ASN A 239 3.48 -3.14 -8.06
CA ASN A 239 3.30 -4.43 -8.73
C ASN A 239 4.58 -4.97 -9.40
N THR A 240 5.75 -4.69 -8.83
CA THR A 240 7.03 -5.14 -9.38
C THR A 240 8.13 -5.27 -8.33
N SER A 241 8.98 -6.27 -8.48
CA SER A 241 10.23 -6.41 -7.73
C SER A 241 11.48 -6.02 -8.56
N ALA A 242 11.29 -5.40 -9.70
CA ALA A 242 12.37 -5.14 -10.65
C ALA A 242 13.46 -4.19 -10.09
N SER A 243 13.10 -3.29 -9.18
CA SER A 243 14.06 -2.41 -8.50
C SER A 243 14.89 -3.11 -7.41
N HIS A 244 14.47 -4.29 -6.91
CA HIS A 244 15.16 -4.93 -5.79
C HIS A 244 16.65 -5.17 -6.04
N GLY A 245 17.00 -5.58 -7.26
CA GLY A 245 18.37 -5.95 -7.64
C GLY A 245 19.32 -4.78 -7.88
N ILE A 246 18.87 -3.53 -7.73
CA ILE A 246 19.70 -2.35 -7.98
C ILE A 246 20.00 -1.54 -6.72
N TRP A 247 19.35 -1.84 -5.60
CA TRP A 247 19.48 -1.06 -4.36
C TRP A 247 20.80 -1.32 -3.60
N GLY A 248 21.49 -2.43 -3.84
CA GLY A 248 22.71 -2.77 -3.11
C GLY A 248 23.79 -1.69 -3.11
N PRO A 249 24.15 -1.09 -4.25
CA PRO A 249 25.12 0.00 -4.31
C PRO A 249 24.64 1.31 -3.70
N LEU A 250 23.32 1.50 -3.54
CA LEU A 250 22.68 2.71 -3.05
C LEU A 250 22.45 2.66 -1.53
N ALA A 251 22.36 1.47 -0.97
CA ALA A 251 22.40 1.25 0.47
C ALA A 251 23.82 1.57 1.01
N GLY A 252 23.90 1.89 2.29
CA GLY A 252 25.17 2.20 2.92
C GLY A 252 25.12 1.97 4.43
N PRO A 253 26.19 2.29 5.14
CA PRO A 253 26.20 2.20 6.60
C PRO A 253 25.17 3.16 7.23
N ASP A 254 24.83 4.22 6.53
CA ASP A 254 23.97 5.32 6.97
C ASP A 254 22.49 5.18 6.56
N LEU A 255 22.15 4.25 5.65
CA LEU A 255 20.80 4.05 5.16
C LEU A 255 20.51 2.57 4.92
N LEU A 256 19.62 2.00 5.73
CA LEU A 256 19.06 0.68 5.48
C LEU A 256 17.97 0.76 4.40
N ILE A 257 18.11 0.00 3.31
CA ILE A 257 17.09 -0.12 2.29
C ILE A 257 16.43 -1.50 2.40
N ILE A 258 15.13 -1.51 2.64
CA ILE A 258 14.31 -2.71 2.77
C ILE A 258 13.53 -2.90 1.47
N THR A 259 13.47 -4.13 0.96
CA THR A 259 12.68 -4.46 -0.22
C THR A 259 11.22 -4.68 0.13
N GLY A 260 10.32 -4.26 -0.74
CA GLY A 260 8.88 -4.36 -0.59
C GLY A 260 8.17 -4.09 -1.92
N GLU A 261 6.87 -4.02 -1.87
CA GLU A 261 6.00 -3.77 -3.03
C GLU A 261 4.72 -3.08 -2.58
N GLU A 262 4.24 -2.09 -3.31
CA GLU A 262 2.85 -1.69 -3.20
C GLU A 262 2.02 -2.53 -4.16
N VAL A 263 1.22 -3.42 -3.58
CA VAL A 263 0.33 -4.32 -4.30
C VAL A 263 -0.94 -3.55 -4.68
N THR A 264 -0.94 -3.05 -5.91
CA THR A 264 -1.97 -2.15 -6.46
C THR A 264 -3.02 -2.96 -7.19
N THR A 265 -4.08 -3.30 -6.47
CA THR A 265 -5.23 -4.03 -7.01
C THR A 265 -6.34 -3.08 -7.43
N ARG A 266 -7.36 -3.57 -8.14
CA ARG A 266 -8.58 -2.80 -8.46
C ARG A 266 -9.53 -2.60 -7.26
N ASN A 267 -9.20 -3.14 -6.10
CA ASN A 267 -10.00 -3.02 -4.88
C ASN A 267 -9.22 -2.37 -3.72
N GLY A 268 -8.26 -1.53 -4.05
CA GLY A 268 -7.41 -0.85 -3.11
C GLY A 268 -5.99 -1.39 -3.08
N HIS A 269 -5.12 -0.64 -2.42
CA HIS A 269 -3.69 -0.88 -2.39
C HIS A 269 -3.25 -1.33 -1.00
N TRP A 270 -2.14 -2.07 -0.95
CA TRP A 270 -1.53 -2.45 0.31
C TRP A 270 -0.03 -2.68 0.15
N LEU A 271 0.71 -2.36 1.18
CA LEU A 271 2.15 -2.52 1.20
C LEU A 271 2.52 -3.93 1.68
N ALA A 272 3.36 -4.60 0.93
CA ALA A 272 4.08 -5.80 1.30
C ALA A 272 5.50 -5.40 1.71
N LEU A 273 5.73 -5.11 2.98
CA LEU A 273 7.01 -4.61 3.48
C LEU A 273 7.94 -5.75 3.89
N GLY A 274 9.20 -5.67 3.51
CA GLY A 274 10.20 -6.66 3.89
C GLY A 274 10.12 -7.97 3.12
N LEU A 275 9.75 -7.92 1.85
CA LEU A 275 9.84 -9.08 0.96
C LEU A 275 11.28 -9.56 0.81
N PRO A 276 11.54 -10.87 0.66
CA PRO A 276 12.83 -11.35 0.19
C PRO A 276 13.20 -10.67 -1.13
N PRO A 277 14.47 -10.27 -1.31
CA PRO A 277 14.87 -9.62 -2.55
C PRO A 277 14.58 -10.48 -3.80
N GLY A 278 13.89 -9.87 -4.78
CA GLY A 278 13.46 -10.54 -6.00
C GLY A 278 12.07 -11.20 -5.92
N ASP A 279 11.52 -11.40 -4.73
CA ASP A 279 10.13 -11.85 -4.58
C ASP A 279 9.16 -10.74 -4.96
N TRP A 280 8.00 -11.12 -5.47
CA TRP A 280 6.93 -10.23 -5.84
C TRP A 280 5.57 -10.79 -5.40
N ILE A 281 4.56 -9.94 -5.35
CA ILE A 281 3.19 -10.30 -4.98
C ILE A 281 2.28 -10.08 -6.19
N ASP A 282 1.55 -11.11 -6.57
CA ASP A 282 0.58 -10.97 -7.66
C ASP A 282 -0.65 -10.17 -7.20
N TRP A 283 -1.03 -9.16 -7.96
CA TRP A 283 -2.14 -8.22 -7.67
C TRP A 283 -3.42 -8.53 -8.48
N ARG A 284 -3.38 -9.52 -9.39
CA ARG A 284 -4.42 -9.80 -10.37
C ARG A 284 -5.62 -10.54 -9.78
N TYR A 285 -6.13 -10.07 -8.66
CA TYR A 285 -7.30 -10.62 -7.97
C TYR A 285 -8.19 -9.49 -7.44
N ARG A 286 -9.45 -9.85 -7.16
CA ARG A 286 -10.45 -8.96 -6.55
C ARG A 286 -10.67 -9.31 -5.07
N SER A 287 -11.22 -8.38 -4.29
CA SER A 287 -11.51 -8.59 -2.87
C SER A 287 -12.45 -9.78 -2.60
N ARG A 288 -13.34 -10.11 -3.56
CA ARG A 288 -14.29 -11.24 -3.49
C ARG A 288 -13.72 -12.59 -3.92
N ASP A 289 -12.54 -12.63 -4.52
CA ASP A 289 -11.97 -13.87 -5.10
C ASP A 289 -11.36 -14.78 -4.04
N GLY A 290 -11.21 -14.32 -2.80
CA GLY A 290 -10.63 -15.07 -1.70
C GLY A 290 -9.11 -15.31 -1.83
N ALA A 291 -8.42 -14.63 -2.76
CA ALA A 291 -6.99 -14.79 -2.99
C ALA A 291 -6.12 -14.00 -2.00
N TYR A 292 -6.59 -12.85 -1.52
CA TYR A 292 -5.86 -11.97 -0.61
C TYR A 292 -5.22 -12.71 0.58
N PRO A 293 -5.89 -13.60 1.32
CA PRO A 293 -5.28 -14.34 2.44
C PRO A 293 -4.09 -15.21 2.05
N ARG A 294 -3.99 -15.67 0.78
CA ARG A 294 -2.82 -16.41 0.27
C ARG A 294 -1.59 -15.52 0.26
N PHE A 295 -1.72 -14.30 -0.26
CA PHE A 295 -0.62 -13.35 -0.38
C PHE A 295 -0.24 -12.75 0.98
N VAL A 296 -1.21 -12.51 1.87
CA VAL A 296 -0.94 -12.19 3.28
C VAL A 296 -0.04 -13.24 3.92
N ARG A 297 -0.35 -14.54 3.73
CA ARG A 297 0.51 -15.62 4.27
C ARG A 297 1.89 -15.65 3.62
N GLN A 298 2.01 -15.34 2.33
CA GLN A 298 3.30 -15.25 1.63
C GLN A 298 4.19 -14.18 2.27
N VAL A 299 3.70 -12.96 2.45
CA VAL A 299 4.42 -11.85 3.07
C VAL A 299 4.80 -12.18 4.53
N ARG A 300 3.85 -12.64 5.33
CA ARG A 300 4.09 -12.98 6.73
C ARG A 300 5.04 -14.17 6.90
N GLY A 301 4.97 -15.13 6.00
CA GLY A 301 5.85 -16.31 5.99
C GLY A 301 7.31 -15.97 5.79
N SER A 302 7.62 -14.86 5.11
CA SER A 302 8.97 -14.31 4.96
C SER A 302 9.37 -13.33 6.07
N GLY A 303 8.52 -13.13 7.08
CA GLY A 303 8.74 -12.18 8.17
C GLY A 303 8.35 -10.73 7.83
N GLY A 304 7.76 -10.50 6.67
CA GLY A 304 7.28 -9.19 6.21
C GLY A 304 6.00 -8.71 6.89
N LEU A 305 5.59 -7.48 6.61
CA LEU A 305 4.36 -6.84 7.10
C LEU A 305 3.38 -6.60 5.96
N VAL A 306 2.10 -6.75 6.26
CA VAL A 306 0.97 -6.41 5.39
C VAL A 306 0.30 -5.15 5.93
N VAL A 307 0.31 -4.08 5.14
CA VAL A 307 -0.20 -2.76 5.56
C VAL A 307 -1.17 -2.22 4.52
N PRO A 308 -2.48 -2.11 4.79
CA PRO A 308 -3.40 -1.35 3.93
C PRO A 308 -2.87 0.06 3.72
N ALA A 309 -2.65 0.44 2.45
CA ALA A 309 -2.16 1.74 2.05
C ALA A 309 -3.33 2.71 1.88
N HIS A 310 -3.16 3.97 2.31
CA HIS A 310 -4.14 5.07 2.14
C HIS A 310 -5.60 4.58 2.02
N PRO A 311 -6.14 3.88 3.04
CA PRO A 311 -7.38 3.10 2.92
C PRO A 311 -8.63 3.92 2.62
N TYR A 312 -8.56 5.24 2.79
CA TYR A 312 -9.62 6.21 2.50
C TYR A 312 -9.38 7.04 1.24
N CYS A 313 -8.39 6.67 0.42
CA CYS A 313 -8.14 7.29 -0.88
C CYS A 313 -9.47 7.48 -1.64
N PRO A 314 -9.83 8.70 -2.08
CA PRO A 314 -11.13 8.99 -2.66
C PRO A 314 -11.29 8.53 -4.11
N TYR A 315 -10.21 8.06 -4.73
CA TYR A 315 -10.22 7.66 -6.13
C TYR A 315 -10.75 6.24 -6.32
N VAL A 316 -11.42 6.01 -7.45
CA VAL A 316 -11.92 4.68 -7.82
C VAL A 316 -10.75 3.70 -7.91
N ALA A 317 -10.93 2.54 -7.30
CA ALA A 317 -9.97 1.43 -7.18
C ALA A 317 -8.77 1.67 -6.24
N CYS A 318 -8.58 2.87 -5.71
CA CYS A 318 -7.55 3.16 -4.73
C CYS A 318 -7.99 2.79 -3.29
N GLN A 319 -9.28 2.98 -2.99
CA GLN A 319 -9.84 2.70 -1.66
C GLN A 319 -9.75 1.21 -1.28
N PHE A 320 -9.19 0.90 -0.13
CA PHE A 320 -8.96 -0.47 0.35
C PHE A 320 -10.26 -1.20 0.72
N LYS A 321 -10.55 -2.35 0.08
CA LYS A 321 -11.81 -3.12 0.21
C LYS A 321 -11.62 -4.58 0.63
N PHE A 322 -10.44 -4.98 1.10
CA PHE A 322 -10.18 -6.36 1.53
C PHE A 322 -10.48 -6.59 3.01
N GLY A 323 -10.76 -5.51 3.78
CA GLY A 323 -10.85 -5.58 5.23
C GLY A 323 -9.48 -5.71 5.90
N TYR A 324 -9.44 -5.53 7.21
CA TYR A 324 -8.17 -5.46 7.95
C TYR A 324 -7.74 -6.80 8.55
N GLN A 325 -8.47 -7.89 8.25
CA GLN A 325 -8.08 -9.21 8.74
C GLN A 325 -6.78 -9.66 8.10
N GLY A 326 -5.78 -9.91 8.92
CA GLY A 326 -4.45 -10.29 8.45
C GLY A 326 -3.50 -9.12 8.18
N ALA A 327 -3.94 -7.86 8.35
CA ALA A 327 -3.05 -6.72 8.39
C ALA A 327 -2.15 -6.74 9.64
N ASP A 328 -0.95 -6.19 9.52
CA ASP A 328 0.02 -6.04 10.62
C ASP A 328 0.10 -4.60 11.14
N ALA A 329 -0.31 -3.64 10.32
CA ALA A 329 -0.44 -2.22 10.61
C ALA A 329 -1.40 -1.58 9.60
N VAL A 330 -1.66 -0.28 9.68
CA VAL A 330 -2.47 0.47 8.72
C VAL A 330 -1.85 1.84 8.48
N GLU A 331 -1.79 2.26 7.23
CA GLU A 331 -1.37 3.62 6.87
C GLU A 331 -2.52 4.59 7.14
N VAL A 332 -2.33 5.49 8.10
CA VAL A 332 -3.32 6.49 8.50
C VAL A 332 -2.93 7.90 8.08
N TRP A 333 -1.70 8.06 7.60
CA TRP A 333 -1.17 9.32 7.11
C TRP A 333 -0.35 9.08 5.84
N ASN A 334 -0.82 9.63 4.71
CA ASN A 334 -0.23 9.43 3.39
C ASN A 334 0.05 10.79 2.72
N GLY A 335 1.33 11.16 2.60
CA GLY A 335 1.74 12.43 2.01
C GLY A 335 1.28 13.68 2.78
N PRO A 336 1.02 14.79 2.11
CA PRO A 336 0.52 16.01 2.75
C PRO A 336 -0.82 15.74 3.46
N TRP A 337 -0.94 16.17 4.72
CA TRP A 337 -2.13 15.95 5.55
C TRP A 337 -3.42 16.45 4.88
N THR A 338 -4.41 15.57 4.72
CA THR A 338 -5.68 15.84 4.04
C THR A 338 -6.88 15.30 4.85
N TYR A 339 -8.10 15.51 4.34
CA TYR A 339 -9.32 15.08 5.02
C TYR A 339 -9.48 13.54 5.05
N ASP A 340 -8.96 12.84 4.09
CA ASP A 340 -8.94 11.37 4.08
C ASP A 340 -8.01 10.80 5.17
N ASP A 341 -6.92 11.48 5.53
CA ASP A 341 -6.08 11.14 6.68
C ASP A 341 -6.83 11.34 8.01
N GLU A 342 -7.61 12.43 8.16
CA GLU A 342 -8.49 12.59 9.34
C GLU A 342 -9.45 11.40 9.46
N SER A 343 -10.09 11.01 8.36
CA SER A 343 -11.00 9.87 8.33
C SER A 343 -10.31 8.55 8.62
N ALA A 344 -9.06 8.39 8.18
CA ALA A 344 -8.24 7.22 8.45
C ALA A 344 -7.88 7.13 9.93
N VAL A 345 -7.47 8.24 10.55
CA VAL A 345 -7.14 8.30 11.99
C VAL A 345 -8.39 8.04 12.84
N ASP A 346 -9.53 8.66 12.52
CA ASP A 346 -10.78 8.47 13.27
C ASP A 346 -11.24 7.00 13.22
N THR A 347 -11.18 6.38 12.04
CA THR A 347 -11.56 4.97 11.89
C THR A 347 -10.57 4.04 12.59
N TRP A 348 -9.26 4.34 12.49
CA TRP A 348 -8.23 3.58 13.19
C TRP A 348 -8.42 3.65 14.71
N ASP A 349 -8.70 4.83 15.26
CA ASP A 349 -8.94 5.05 16.69
C ASP A 349 -10.18 4.29 17.19
N GLY A 350 -11.28 4.36 16.46
CA GLY A 350 -12.51 3.60 16.76
C GLY A 350 -12.25 2.08 16.74
N ARG A 351 -11.48 1.59 15.77
CA ARG A 351 -11.09 0.20 15.68
C ARG A 351 -10.14 -0.23 16.81
N LEU A 352 -9.17 0.62 17.17
CA LEU A 352 -8.27 0.40 18.30
C LEU A 352 -9.06 0.17 19.59
N ALA A 353 -10.03 1.06 19.87
CA ALA A 353 -10.92 0.94 21.03
C ALA A 353 -11.76 -0.35 20.99
N GLU A 354 -12.31 -0.72 19.83
CA GLU A 354 -13.08 -1.96 19.65
C GLU A 354 -12.22 -3.21 19.86
N ASP A 355 -11.03 -3.26 19.26
CA ASP A 355 -10.12 -4.41 19.35
C ASP A 355 -9.64 -4.63 20.80
N LEU A 356 -9.29 -3.57 21.52
CA LEU A 356 -8.88 -3.64 22.92
C LEU A 356 -10.03 -4.13 23.82
N ARG A 357 -11.24 -3.60 23.65
CA ARG A 357 -12.43 -4.08 24.41
C ARG A 357 -12.73 -5.56 24.16
N ALA A 358 -12.52 -6.01 22.93
CA ALA A 358 -12.73 -7.40 22.54
C ALA A 358 -11.56 -8.32 22.85
N GLY A 359 -10.47 -7.82 23.42
CA GLY A 359 -9.23 -8.59 23.67
C GLY A 359 -8.53 -9.07 22.41
N ARG A 360 -8.76 -8.40 21.27
CA ARG A 360 -8.11 -8.72 20.00
C ARG A 360 -6.78 -7.97 19.84
N PRO A 361 -5.86 -8.47 19.02
CA PRO A 361 -4.70 -7.68 18.59
C PRO A 361 -5.15 -6.41 17.87
N TRP A 362 -4.59 -5.26 18.26
CA TRP A 362 -4.81 -3.99 17.61
C TRP A 362 -3.81 -3.75 16.46
N LEU A 363 -4.15 -2.87 15.51
CA LEU A 363 -3.30 -2.51 14.39
C LEU A 363 -2.54 -1.22 14.69
N PRO A 364 -1.19 -1.20 14.60
CA PRO A 364 -0.40 0.01 14.65
C PRO A 364 -0.72 0.94 13.48
N ALA A 365 -0.69 2.26 13.76
CA ALA A 365 -0.72 3.31 12.74
C ALA A 365 0.66 3.49 12.11
N MET A 366 0.68 3.75 10.81
CA MET A 366 1.85 4.14 10.02
C MET A 366 1.58 5.42 9.24
N GLY A 367 2.65 6.17 8.94
CA GLY A 367 2.61 7.34 8.07
C GLY A 367 3.78 7.33 7.12
N ASN A 368 3.53 7.60 5.83
CA ASN A 368 4.53 7.54 4.79
C ASN A 368 4.28 8.61 3.73
N SER A 369 5.32 8.96 2.97
CA SER A 369 5.23 10.06 2.03
C SER A 369 4.51 9.73 0.73
N ASP A 370 4.51 8.47 0.32
CA ASP A 370 4.02 8.04 -1.00
C ASP A 370 4.58 8.91 -2.14
N ALA A 371 5.86 9.23 -2.04
CA ALA A 371 6.48 10.23 -2.88
C ALA A 371 6.82 9.68 -4.27
N HIS A 372 6.18 10.23 -5.30
CA HIS A 372 6.39 9.87 -6.71
C HIS A 372 7.30 10.86 -7.42
N SER A 373 7.12 12.16 -7.22
CA SER A 373 7.81 13.20 -7.98
C SER A 373 7.89 14.51 -7.20
N VAL A 374 8.71 15.45 -7.66
CA VAL A 374 8.68 16.84 -7.18
C VAL A 374 7.30 17.46 -7.49
N PRO A 375 6.64 18.18 -6.54
CA PRO A 375 7.17 18.68 -5.27
C PRO A 375 6.99 17.78 -4.05
N GLN A 376 6.49 16.54 -4.17
CA GLN A 376 6.34 15.61 -3.04
C GLN A 376 7.69 15.38 -2.34
N VAL A 377 7.68 15.39 -1.01
CA VAL A 377 8.88 15.32 -0.18
C VAL A 377 9.01 13.93 0.43
N ILE A 378 10.12 13.25 0.13
CA ILE A 378 10.47 11.96 0.75
C ILE A 378 10.59 12.15 2.26
N GLY A 379 9.96 11.26 3.03
CA GLY A 379 9.94 11.34 4.49
C GLY A 379 8.99 12.39 5.06
N SER A 380 8.02 12.86 4.28
CA SER A 380 6.98 13.76 4.77
C SER A 380 5.58 13.18 4.45
N PRO A 381 5.00 12.42 5.41
CA PRO A 381 5.51 12.01 6.71
C PRO A 381 6.44 10.79 6.67
N HIS A 382 6.91 10.37 7.85
CA HIS A 382 7.66 9.15 8.06
C HIS A 382 7.40 8.54 9.44
N ASN A 383 7.80 7.28 9.61
CA ASN A 383 7.72 6.56 10.88
C ASN A 383 9.00 6.76 11.69
N VAL A 384 8.85 6.92 13.01
CA VAL A 384 9.95 6.91 13.98
C VAL A 384 9.79 5.68 14.86
N VAL A 385 10.66 4.68 14.68
CA VAL A 385 10.49 3.32 15.18
C VAL A 385 11.51 3.01 16.27
N LEU A 386 11.07 2.53 17.41
CA LEU A 386 11.96 2.00 18.45
C LEU A 386 12.36 0.57 18.09
N ALA A 387 13.63 0.38 17.77
CA ALA A 387 14.21 -0.90 17.43
C ALA A 387 15.52 -1.15 18.19
N ASP A 388 15.88 -2.42 18.39
CA ASP A 388 17.07 -2.79 19.15
C ASP A 388 18.36 -2.65 18.32
N ASP A 389 18.23 -2.57 16.99
CA ASP A 389 19.32 -2.26 16.05
C ASP A 389 18.73 -1.88 14.67
N LEU A 390 19.55 -1.30 13.78
CA LEU A 390 19.17 -0.93 12.42
C LEU A 390 19.26 -2.13 11.48
N THR A 391 18.34 -3.05 11.62
CA THR A 391 18.20 -4.24 10.76
C THR A 391 16.77 -4.36 10.25
N ARG A 392 16.59 -4.97 9.08
CA ARG A 392 15.26 -5.26 8.51
C ARG A 392 14.35 -5.92 9.56
N GLN A 393 14.85 -6.96 10.21
CA GLN A 393 14.08 -7.71 11.21
C GLN A 393 13.63 -6.84 12.38
N GLN A 394 14.52 -6.01 12.93
CA GLN A 394 14.23 -5.22 14.14
C GLN A 394 13.30 -4.04 13.82
N ILE A 395 13.46 -3.40 12.66
CA ILE A 395 12.57 -2.35 12.19
C ILE A 395 11.15 -2.89 12.00
N LEU A 396 11.00 -4.00 11.25
CA LEU A 396 9.68 -4.63 11.04
C LEU A 396 9.05 -5.10 12.36
N ALA A 397 9.83 -5.62 13.31
CA ALA A 397 9.34 -5.99 14.63
C ALA A 397 8.88 -4.78 15.45
N GLY A 398 9.58 -3.66 15.37
CA GLY A 398 9.19 -2.39 16.00
C GLY A 398 7.86 -1.86 15.46
N LEU A 399 7.71 -1.83 14.13
CA LEU A 399 6.47 -1.43 13.45
C LEU A 399 5.30 -2.35 13.84
N ARG A 400 5.48 -3.67 13.75
CA ARG A 400 4.43 -4.65 14.13
C ARG A 400 4.00 -4.52 15.59
N ALA A 401 4.90 -4.15 16.46
CA ALA A 401 4.60 -3.96 17.88
C ALA A 401 3.98 -2.60 18.21
N GLY A 402 3.84 -1.70 17.21
CA GLY A 402 3.38 -0.34 17.42
C GLY A 402 4.34 0.52 18.26
N ARG A 403 5.60 0.11 18.37
CA ARG A 403 6.64 0.91 19.01
C ARG A 403 7.13 1.99 18.05
N SER A 404 6.19 2.80 17.59
CA SER A 404 6.45 3.84 16.60
C SER A 404 5.50 5.03 16.77
N TRP A 405 5.93 6.16 16.27
CA TRP A 405 5.15 7.36 16.10
C TRP A 405 5.44 7.97 14.72
N LEU A 406 4.58 8.85 14.25
CA LEU A 406 4.60 9.44 12.91
C LEU A 406 5.02 10.89 13.02
N ALA A 407 5.89 11.34 12.14
CA ALA A 407 6.39 12.71 12.09
C ALA A 407 6.28 13.28 10.69
N GLU A 408 5.88 14.53 10.56
CA GLU A 408 5.88 15.24 9.27
C GLU A 408 7.30 15.46 8.72
N SER A 409 8.28 15.62 9.62
CA SER A 409 9.68 15.87 9.25
C SER A 409 10.64 15.53 10.40
N ALA A 410 11.93 15.48 10.11
CA ALA A 410 12.97 15.27 11.12
C ALA A 410 13.09 16.42 12.14
N ALA A 411 12.50 17.58 11.86
CA ALA A 411 12.47 18.72 12.79
C ALA A 411 11.60 18.43 14.02
N VAL A 412 10.58 17.59 13.87
CA VAL A 412 9.70 17.21 14.99
C VAL A 412 10.39 16.16 15.85
N GLN A 413 10.50 16.47 17.14
CA GLN A 413 11.03 15.58 18.17
C GLN A 413 9.94 15.29 19.20
N LEU A 414 9.81 14.02 19.64
CA LEU A 414 8.76 13.63 20.56
C LEU A 414 9.25 12.53 21.51
N ALA A 415 8.88 12.66 22.79
CA ALA A 415 8.98 11.59 23.78
C ALA A 415 7.63 11.48 24.50
N PHE A 416 7.08 10.27 24.56
CA PHE A 416 5.76 10.00 25.16
C PHE A 416 5.85 8.82 26.10
N THR A 417 5.48 9.02 27.37
CA THR A 417 5.57 8.01 28.42
C THR A 417 4.36 8.06 29.34
N ALA A 418 4.05 6.93 29.96
CA ALA A 418 3.11 6.83 31.07
C ALA A 418 3.79 6.21 32.29
N THR A 419 3.58 6.83 33.45
CA THR A 419 4.18 6.40 34.73
C THR A 419 3.08 6.15 35.76
N GLY A 420 3.08 4.99 36.37
CA GLY A 420 2.13 4.63 37.43
C GLY A 420 2.62 3.44 38.22
N HIS A 421 2.28 3.39 39.50
CA HIS A 421 2.60 2.29 40.40
C HIS A 421 4.10 1.88 40.36
N GLY A 422 5.00 2.88 40.29
CA GLY A 422 6.46 2.67 40.27
C GLY A 422 7.03 2.15 38.95
N ARG A 423 6.24 2.10 37.86
CA ARG A 423 6.67 1.65 36.53
C ARG A 423 6.49 2.79 35.53
N GLN A 424 7.34 2.81 34.51
CA GLN A 424 7.24 3.68 33.35
C GLN A 424 7.26 2.83 32.08
N VAL A 425 6.41 3.21 31.12
CA VAL A 425 6.32 2.58 29.80
C VAL A 425 6.27 3.65 28.70
N GLY A 426 6.60 3.26 27.48
CA GLY A 426 6.56 4.11 26.29
C GLY A 426 5.50 3.69 25.27
N ILE A 427 5.60 4.30 24.07
CA ILE A 427 4.71 4.03 22.93
C ILE A 427 4.72 2.55 22.56
N GLY A 428 3.53 1.98 22.33
CA GLY A 428 3.34 0.56 21.99
C GLY A 428 3.44 -0.40 23.17
N GLU A 429 3.78 0.10 24.37
CA GLU A 429 3.90 -0.72 25.58
C GLU A 429 2.63 -0.66 26.43
N ARG A 430 2.53 -1.58 27.40
CA ARG A 430 1.38 -1.72 28.29
C ARG A 430 1.77 -1.46 29.75
N LEU A 431 1.04 -0.54 30.39
CA LEU A 431 1.13 -0.27 31.81
C LEU A 431 -0.04 -0.94 32.54
N THR A 432 0.26 -1.91 33.40
CA THR A 432 -0.74 -2.60 34.25
C THR A 432 -0.68 -2.00 35.65
N VAL A 433 -1.80 -1.47 36.13
CA VAL A 433 -1.91 -0.78 37.43
C VAL A 433 -3.25 -1.12 38.12
N PRO A 434 -3.37 -0.93 39.44
CA PRO A 434 -4.68 -0.99 40.12
C PRO A 434 -5.65 0.02 39.49
N ALA A 435 -6.97 -0.27 39.53
CA ALA A 435 -8.03 0.45 38.80
C ALA A 435 -7.95 1.98 38.98
N ASP A 436 -7.85 2.46 40.19
CA ASP A 436 -7.85 3.88 40.54
C ASP A 436 -6.44 4.44 40.82
N ALA A 437 -5.40 3.67 40.57
CA ALA A 437 -4.04 4.15 40.71
C ALA A 437 -3.75 5.26 39.68
N PRO A 438 -3.20 6.41 40.13
CA PRO A 438 -2.90 7.48 39.20
C PRO A 438 -1.85 7.07 38.18
N VAL A 439 -2.10 7.43 36.94
CA VAL A 439 -1.17 7.29 35.81
C VAL A 439 -0.84 8.67 35.30
N ASP A 440 0.40 9.09 35.46
CA ASP A 440 0.92 10.35 34.91
C ASP A 440 1.41 10.10 33.48
N VAL A 441 0.73 10.73 32.52
CA VAL A 441 1.07 10.69 31.10
C VAL A 441 1.87 11.95 30.77
N THR A 442 3.06 11.79 30.21
CA THR A 442 3.97 12.88 29.88
C THR A 442 4.33 12.87 28.40
N LEU A 443 4.04 13.96 27.70
CA LEU A 443 4.49 14.22 26.34
C LEU A 443 5.47 15.38 26.34
N THR A 444 6.69 15.17 25.85
CA THR A 444 7.63 16.23 25.51
C THR A 444 7.74 16.32 24.01
N VAL A 445 7.60 17.52 23.46
CA VAL A 445 7.65 17.79 22.03
C VAL A 445 8.49 19.02 21.73
N ALA A 446 9.13 19.03 20.56
CA ALA A 446 9.83 20.20 20.01
C ALA A 446 9.66 20.24 18.48
N GLY A 447 9.82 21.43 17.89
CA GLY A 447 9.78 21.62 16.45
C GLY A 447 8.40 22.00 15.89
N VAL A 448 7.41 22.33 16.74
CA VAL A 448 6.06 22.70 16.29
C VAL A 448 5.65 24.07 16.88
N PRO A 449 6.13 25.19 16.33
CA PRO A 449 5.80 26.54 16.81
C PRO A 449 4.29 26.79 16.85
N ASP A 450 3.83 27.35 17.98
CA ASP A 450 2.41 27.68 18.22
C ASP A 450 1.44 26.50 18.05
N GLY A 451 1.95 25.27 18.03
CA GLY A 451 1.18 24.04 17.85
C GLY A 451 0.27 23.73 19.03
N THR A 452 -0.54 22.70 18.87
CA THR A 452 -1.44 22.18 19.91
C THR A 452 -1.14 20.70 20.15
N VAL A 453 -0.88 20.34 21.39
CA VAL A 453 -0.83 18.95 21.86
C VAL A 453 -2.23 18.51 22.23
N ARG A 454 -2.61 17.29 21.84
CA ARG A 454 -3.86 16.61 22.19
C ARG A 454 -3.53 15.22 22.74
N LEU A 455 -3.94 14.91 23.97
CA LEU A 455 -3.89 13.58 24.56
C LEU A 455 -5.30 13.00 24.56
N ILE A 456 -5.48 11.85 23.93
CA ILE A 456 -6.80 11.28 23.58
C ILE A 456 -6.89 9.86 24.13
N THR A 457 -8.06 9.48 24.68
CA THR A 457 -8.36 8.13 25.20
C THR A 457 -9.53 7.49 24.47
N ASP A 458 -9.74 6.19 24.67
CA ASP A 458 -10.87 5.41 24.12
C ASP A 458 -12.26 5.86 24.61
N GLU A 459 -12.34 6.49 25.79
CA GLU A 459 -13.60 6.99 26.35
C GLU A 459 -13.84 8.48 26.05
N GLY A 460 -13.14 9.03 25.04
CA GLY A 460 -13.33 10.39 24.57
C GLY A 460 -12.79 11.46 25.51
N GLN A 461 -11.98 11.10 26.51
CA GLN A 461 -11.26 12.11 27.30
C GLN A 461 -10.22 12.76 26.42
N LEU A 462 -10.19 14.08 26.46
CA LEU A 462 -9.29 14.91 25.70
C LEU A 462 -8.62 15.94 26.63
N HIS A 463 -7.30 15.92 26.67
CA HIS A 463 -6.51 17.01 27.23
C HIS A 463 -5.80 17.77 26.13
N GLN A 464 -5.97 19.08 26.09
CA GLN A 464 -5.35 19.95 25.09
C GLN A 464 -4.49 21.01 25.73
N GLN A 465 -3.32 21.27 25.14
CA GLN A 465 -2.42 22.34 25.58
C GLN A 465 -1.70 22.96 24.38
N ALA A 466 -1.77 24.28 24.29
CA ALA A 466 -1.02 25.03 23.29
C ALA A 466 0.49 24.99 23.60
N LEU A 467 1.29 24.91 22.56
CA LEU A 467 2.74 25.09 22.61
C LEU A 467 3.09 26.57 22.45
N PRO A 468 4.19 27.03 23.03
CA PRO A 468 4.67 28.38 22.82
C PRO A 468 5.24 28.58 21.40
N ALA A 469 5.52 29.82 21.02
CA ALA A 469 6.14 30.16 19.73
C ALA A 469 7.52 29.51 19.51
N SER A 470 8.19 29.01 20.54
CA SER A 470 9.41 28.21 20.40
C SER A 470 9.14 26.81 19.84
N GLY A 471 7.88 26.38 19.82
CA GLY A 471 7.48 25.05 19.36
C GLY A 471 7.89 23.91 20.27
N ALA A 472 8.33 24.20 21.50
CA ALA A 472 8.79 23.19 22.45
C ALA A 472 8.03 23.25 23.77
N GLY A 473 7.69 22.12 24.33
CA GLY A 473 6.99 22.05 25.62
C GLY A 473 6.88 20.64 26.16
N THR A 474 6.50 20.58 27.45
CA THR A 474 6.16 19.32 28.13
C THR A 474 4.73 19.45 28.66
N VAL A 475 3.91 18.48 28.29
CA VAL A 475 2.52 18.35 28.73
C VAL A 475 2.41 17.17 29.66
N VAL A 476 1.83 17.37 30.84
CA VAL A 476 1.58 16.31 31.82
C VAL A 476 0.09 16.25 32.08
N TRP A 477 -0.46 15.07 31.97
CA TRP A 477 -1.87 14.82 32.26
C TRP A 477 -2.02 13.56 33.11
N ARG A 478 -3.05 13.51 33.94
CA ARG A 478 -3.29 12.39 34.84
C ARG A 478 -4.59 11.70 34.51
N THR A 479 -4.54 10.35 34.40
CA THR A 479 -5.69 9.47 34.24
C THR A 479 -5.57 8.25 35.14
N THR A 480 -6.43 7.24 34.95
CA THR A 480 -6.36 5.92 35.61
C THR A 480 -6.71 4.83 34.61
N ALA A 481 -6.38 3.56 34.94
CA ALA A 481 -6.76 2.44 34.07
C ALA A 481 -8.27 2.10 34.14
N SER A 482 -9.02 2.67 35.10
CA SER A 482 -10.49 2.57 35.13
C SER A 482 -11.16 3.58 34.20
N LEU A 483 -10.44 4.63 33.75
CA LEU A 483 -10.97 5.70 32.90
C LEU A 483 -10.47 5.64 31.46
N ALA A 484 -9.45 4.81 31.18
CA ALA A 484 -8.86 4.73 29.84
C ALA A 484 -8.17 3.37 29.62
N SER A 485 -8.40 2.74 28.48
CA SER A 485 -7.66 1.53 28.03
C SER A 485 -6.39 1.88 27.29
N TYR A 486 -6.29 3.12 26.79
CA TYR A 486 -5.07 3.67 26.19
C TYR A 486 -5.06 5.20 26.26
N VAL A 487 -3.87 5.74 26.06
CA VAL A 487 -3.66 7.16 25.74
C VAL A 487 -2.77 7.25 24.50
N ARG A 488 -3.19 8.06 23.53
CA ARG A 488 -2.39 8.44 22.37
C ARG A 488 -2.25 9.95 22.26
N ALA A 489 -1.29 10.43 21.50
CA ALA A 489 -1.04 11.84 21.34
C ALA A 489 -1.08 12.26 19.87
N GLU A 490 -1.62 13.45 19.64
CA GLU A 490 -1.50 14.23 18.40
C GLU A 490 -0.82 15.55 18.71
N VAL A 491 0.02 15.99 17.79
CA VAL A 491 0.56 17.35 17.76
C VAL A 491 0.13 17.98 16.44
N ARG A 492 -0.56 19.09 16.53
CA ARG A 492 -1.14 19.78 15.38
C ARG A 492 -0.51 21.15 15.20
N HIS A 493 -0.30 21.56 13.96
CA HIS A 493 0.01 22.96 13.65
C HIS A 493 -1.19 23.87 13.95
N PRO A 494 -0.99 25.17 14.13
CA PRO A 494 -2.10 26.11 14.21
C PRO A 494 -2.91 26.10 12.90
N LEU A 495 -4.22 26.35 13.01
CA LEU A 495 -5.02 26.68 11.84
C LEU A 495 -4.53 28.00 11.29
N ALA A 496 -4.23 28.07 10.00
CA ALA A 496 -3.89 29.33 9.35
C ALA A 496 -5.13 30.24 9.36
N ASP A 497 -5.01 31.46 9.94
CA ASP A 497 -6.09 32.43 9.98
C ASP A 497 -6.66 32.70 8.58
N GLY A 498 -7.94 32.38 8.38
CA GLY A 498 -8.69 32.70 7.16
C GLY A 498 -8.45 31.81 5.96
N THR A 499 -7.64 30.76 6.07
CA THR A 499 -7.48 29.76 5.00
C THR A 499 -8.47 28.61 5.27
N PRO A 500 -9.42 28.31 4.37
CA PRO A 500 -9.96 26.96 4.31
C PRO A 500 -8.73 26.06 4.17
N GLY A 501 -8.59 25.06 5.05
CA GLY A 501 -7.38 24.25 5.10
C GLY A 501 -6.87 23.98 3.70
N GLN A 502 -5.57 24.19 3.45
CA GLN A 502 -4.93 23.91 2.16
C GLN A 502 -4.90 22.39 1.93
N GLY A 503 -6.05 21.75 2.09
CA GLY A 503 -6.35 20.46 1.55
C GLY A 503 -6.79 20.67 0.12
N ASN A 504 -6.22 19.87 -0.75
CA ASN A 504 -6.61 19.66 -2.13
C ASN A 504 -8.03 20.20 -2.39
N THR A 505 -8.21 21.05 -3.40
CA THR A 505 -9.40 21.84 -3.74
C THR A 505 -10.74 21.07 -3.85
N MET A 506 -10.84 19.85 -3.36
CA MET A 506 -12.00 18.95 -3.48
C MET A 506 -12.54 18.38 -2.15
N GLY A 507 -12.01 18.79 -0.98
CA GLY A 507 -12.49 18.32 0.32
C GLY A 507 -13.04 19.45 1.21
N PRO A 508 -13.84 19.13 2.25
CA PRO A 508 -14.22 20.09 3.28
C PRO A 508 -12.97 20.61 4.02
N ALA A 509 -13.08 21.82 4.60
CA ALA A 509 -12.01 22.38 5.41
C ALA A 509 -11.67 21.46 6.59
N LEU A 510 -10.38 21.28 6.88
CA LEU A 510 -9.93 20.50 8.03
C LEU A 510 -10.45 21.14 9.33
N PRO A 511 -11.01 20.35 10.28
CA PRO A 511 -11.53 20.88 11.54
C PRO A 511 -10.43 21.33 12.50
N PHE A 512 -9.19 20.87 12.27
CA PHE A 512 -7.99 21.17 13.04
C PHE A 512 -6.85 21.57 12.11
N GLY A 513 -5.77 22.15 12.67
CA GLY A 513 -4.53 22.37 11.93
C GLY A 513 -3.93 21.04 11.42
N PRO A 514 -3.07 21.07 10.38
CA PRO A 514 -2.41 19.87 9.87
C PRO A 514 -1.66 19.11 10.97
N MET A 515 -1.54 17.81 10.81
CA MET A 515 -0.80 16.95 11.73
C MET A 515 0.71 17.24 11.63
N ALA A 516 1.38 17.43 12.76
CA ALA A 516 2.83 17.48 12.86
C ALA A 516 3.40 16.16 13.40
N ALA A 517 2.69 15.52 14.34
CA ALA A 517 3.02 14.21 14.86
C ALA A 517 1.79 13.46 15.38
N LEU A 518 1.82 12.14 15.23
CA LEU A 518 0.80 11.20 15.75
C LEU A 518 1.51 10.02 16.41
N THR A 519 1.08 9.62 17.62
CA THR A 519 1.66 8.44 18.28
C THR A 519 0.76 7.22 18.15
N ASN A 520 1.36 6.04 18.08
CA ASN A 520 0.71 4.83 18.52
C ASN A 520 0.41 4.92 20.03
N PRO A 521 -0.54 4.15 20.55
CA PRO A 521 -0.99 4.29 21.93
C PRO A 521 0.03 3.77 22.94
N ILE A 522 -0.05 4.32 24.16
CA ILE A 522 0.37 3.63 25.38
C ILE A 522 -0.86 2.94 25.94
N LEU A 523 -0.79 1.63 26.11
CA LEU A 523 -1.92 0.82 26.58
C LEU A 523 -1.98 0.82 28.11
N LEU A 524 -3.18 0.95 28.67
CA LEU A 524 -3.44 0.86 30.08
C LEU A 524 -4.28 -0.38 30.36
N SER A 525 -4.01 -1.09 31.46
CA SER A 525 -4.78 -2.26 31.86
C SER A 525 -4.88 -2.39 33.35
N LEU A 526 -5.97 -2.99 33.80
CA LEU A 526 -6.17 -3.33 35.19
C LEU A 526 -5.25 -4.48 35.64
N GLN A 527 -4.75 -4.38 36.88
CA GLN A 527 -3.96 -5.43 37.52
C GLN A 527 -4.82 -6.62 37.88
#